data_a69812018abb0a7fff636043e64734e5
#
_entry.id   a69812018abb0a7fff636043e64734e5
#
_cell.length_a   1.000
_cell.length_b   1.000
_cell.length_c   1.000
_cell.angle_alpha   90.00
_cell.angle_beta   90.00
_cell.angle_gamma   90.00
#
_symmetry.space_group_name_H-M   'P 1'
#
loop_
_entity.id
_entity.type
_entity.pdbx_description
1 polymer ?
#
loop_
_entity_poly.entity_id
_entity_poly.type
_entity_poly.pdbx_seq_one_letter_code
_entity_poly.pdbx_strand_id
1 'polypeptide(L)'
;RRFPHIGGIVHTHSRHATIWAQAGLDIIEVGTTHGDYFYGTIPCTRQMTTKEIKGNYELETGKVIVETFLSRGIEPDNIPAVLVHSHGPFAWGKDANNAVHNAVVLEEVAYMNLFSQQLNPYLSPMQKDLLDKHYLRKHGQNAYYGQ
;
A
#
# COMPACT_ATOMS: atom_id res chain seq x y z
N ARG A 1 14.95 -10.18 -0.79
CA ARG A 1 14.99 -11.61 -0.36
C ARG A 1 13.82 -12.00 0.55
N ARG A 2 13.15 -11.06 1.22
CA ARG A 2 11.98 -11.35 2.07
C ARG A 2 10.66 -11.34 1.29
N PHE A 3 10.62 -10.62 0.19
CA PHE A 3 9.51 -10.57 -0.75
C PHE A 3 10.02 -11.11 -2.10
N PRO A 4 9.91 -12.41 -2.36
CA PRO A 4 10.64 -13.10 -3.44
C PRO A 4 10.15 -12.75 -4.85
N HIS A 5 8.89 -12.29 -5.00
CA HIS A 5 8.28 -12.02 -6.29
C HIS A 5 8.43 -10.57 -6.76
N ILE A 6 9.16 -9.74 -6.00
CA ILE A 6 9.38 -8.34 -6.36
C ILE A 6 10.48 -8.22 -7.41
N GLY A 7 10.12 -7.64 -8.58
CA GLY A 7 11.04 -7.31 -9.67
C GLY A 7 11.34 -5.81 -9.80
N GLY A 8 10.55 -4.95 -9.15
CA GLY A 8 10.75 -3.50 -9.13
C GLY A 8 10.20 -2.87 -7.86
N ILE A 9 10.85 -1.80 -7.38
CA ILE A 9 10.41 -1.01 -6.23
C ILE A 9 10.49 0.47 -6.62
N VAL A 10 9.46 1.22 -6.25
CA VAL A 10 9.37 2.68 -6.42
C VAL A 10 9.16 3.31 -5.05
N HIS A 11 9.96 4.31 -4.74
CA HIS A 11 9.76 5.20 -3.61
C HIS A 11 9.53 6.62 -4.12
N THR A 12 8.53 7.29 -3.60
CA THR A 12 8.20 8.67 -3.94
C THR A 12 7.81 9.45 -2.69
N HIS A 13 7.66 10.76 -2.86
CA HIS A 13 6.97 11.63 -1.92
C HIS A 13 5.72 12.21 -2.60
N SER A 14 4.94 11.35 -3.26
CA SER A 14 3.69 11.74 -3.90
C SER A 14 2.74 12.35 -2.85
N ARG A 15 2.05 13.39 -3.24
CA ARG A 15 1.38 14.31 -2.31
C ARG A 15 0.44 13.62 -1.33
N HIS A 16 -0.55 12.89 -1.85
CA HIS A 16 -1.60 12.35 -1.00
C HIS A 16 -1.16 11.12 -0.22
N ALA A 17 -0.40 10.21 -0.83
CA ALA A 17 0.17 9.07 -0.11
C ALA A 17 1.12 9.54 1.01
N THR A 18 1.89 10.60 0.78
CA THR A 18 2.75 11.20 1.81
C THR A 18 1.94 11.86 2.93
N ILE A 19 0.80 12.49 2.64
CA ILE A 19 -0.11 13.02 3.67
C ILE A 19 -0.55 11.90 4.63
N TRP A 20 -0.96 10.74 4.11
CA TRP A 20 -1.32 9.58 4.93
C TRP A 20 -0.13 9.06 5.74
N ALA A 21 1.05 8.98 5.14
CA ALA A 21 2.28 8.58 5.85
C ALA A 21 2.62 9.55 6.99
N GLN A 22 2.49 10.87 6.78
CA GLN A 22 2.71 11.89 7.80
C GLN A 22 1.67 11.81 8.93
N ALA A 23 0.42 11.48 8.59
CA ALA A 23 -0.64 11.26 9.57
C ALA A 23 -0.45 9.95 10.36
N GLY A 24 0.40 9.03 9.89
CA GLY A 24 0.63 7.73 10.51
C GLY A 24 -0.58 6.80 10.42
N LEU A 25 -1.38 6.94 9.36
CA LEU A 25 -2.62 6.20 9.17
C LEU A 25 -2.54 5.24 8.00
N ASP A 26 -3.18 4.09 8.16
CA ASP A 26 -3.43 3.14 7.09
C ASP A 26 -4.46 3.71 6.09
N ILE A 27 -4.39 3.27 4.83
CA ILE A 27 -5.42 3.58 3.83
C ILE A 27 -6.35 2.37 3.73
N ILE A 28 -7.56 2.49 4.28
CA ILE A 28 -8.58 1.43 4.22
C ILE A 28 -9.19 1.32 2.81
N GLU A 29 -9.60 0.12 2.44
CA GLU A 29 -10.25 -0.16 1.16
C GLU A 29 -11.71 0.30 1.17
N VAL A 30 -12.00 1.46 0.58
CA VAL A 30 -13.38 2.00 0.53
C VAL A 30 -14.00 1.99 -0.86
N GLY A 31 -13.20 1.82 -1.91
CA GLY A 31 -13.69 1.87 -3.29
C GLY A 31 -13.07 0.84 -4.21
N THR A 32 -13.70 0.61 -5.35
CA THR A 32 -13.31 -0.44 -6.29
C THR A 32 -11.99 -0.18 -7.01
N THR A 33 -11.58 1.07 -7.18
CA THR A 33 -10.23 1.41 -7.68
C THR A 33 -9.16 0.86 -6.76
N HIS A 34 -9.35 0.99 -5.44
CA HIS A 34 -8.47 0.37 -4.44
C HIS A 34 -8.50 -1.16 -4.59
N GLY A 35 -9.71 -1.75 -4.60
CA GLY A 35 -9.89 -3.20 -4.67
C GLY A 35 -9.34 -3.85 -5.94
N ASP A 36 -9.23 -3.12 -7.03
CA ASP A 36 -8.64 -3.62 -8.28
C ASP A 36 -7.12 -3.88 -8.17
N TYR A 37 -6.42 -3.27 -7.22
CA TYR A 37 -4.96 -3.32 -7.12
C TYR A 37 -4.41 -3.76 -5.76
N PHE A 38 -5.18 -3.55 -4.69
CA PHE A 38 -4.78 -3.85 -3.32
C PHE A 38 -5.88 -4.65 -2.64
N TYR A 39 -5.56 -5.87 -2.23
CA TYR A 39 -6.54 -6.79 -1.63
C TYR A 39 -6.69 -6.57 -0.12
N GLY A 40 -7.03 -5.35 0.25
CA GLY A 40 -7.23 -4.93 1.62
C GLY A 40 -6.55 -3.61 1.96
N THR A 41 -6.44 -3.34 3.24
CA THR A 41 -5.87 -2.11 3.78
C THR A 41 -4.38 -1.97 3.44
N ILE A 42 -3.99 -0.81 2.90
CA ILE A 42 -2.58 -0.47 2.68
C ILE A 42 -2.00 0.00 4.01
N PRO A 43 -0.97 -0.68 4.55
CA PRO A 43 -0.47 -0.40 5.88
C PRO A 43 0.42 0.84 5.95
N CYS A 44 0.37 1.54 7.08
CA CYS A 44 1.40 2.47 7.51
C CYS A 44 2.29 1.79 8.55
N THR A 45 3.60 1.98 8.45
CA THR A 45 4.54 1.44 9.43
C THR A 45 4.42 2.17 10.77
N ARG A 46 4.95 1.58 11.84
CA ARG A 46 5.26 2.33 13.06
C ARG A 46 6.31 3.41 12.81
N GLN A 47 6.44 4.34 13.73
CA GLN A 47 7.57 5.24 13.76
C GLN A 47 8.89 4.47 13.95
N MET A 48 9.95 4.94 13.31
CA MET A 48 11.29 4.43 13.52
C MET A 48 11.83 4.92 14.88
N THR A 49 12.57 4.07 15.56
CA THR A 49 13.27 4.43 16.80
C THR A 49 14.48 5.34 16.52
N THR A 50 14.91 6.08 17.52
CA THR A 50 16.14 6.90 17.43
C THR A 50 17.36 6.08 17.00
N LYS A 51 17.48 4.83 17.46
CA LYS A 51 18.58 3.92 17.11
C LYS A 51 18.56 3.56 15.63
N GLU A 52 17.39 3.26 15.09
CA GLU A 52 17.19 2.96 13.67
C GLU A 52 17.53 4.17 12.79
N ILE A 53 17.05 5.36 13.18
CA ILE A 53 17.28 6.60 12.44
C ILE A 53 18.78 6.99 12.42
N LYS A 54 19.48 6.82 13.54
CA LYS A 54 20.91 7.13 13.66
C LYS A 54 21.83 6.03 13.13
N GLY A 55 21.29 4.85 12.83
CA GLY A 55 22.01 3.71 12.29
C GLY A 55 22.11 3.72 10.78
N ASN A 56 22.00 2.54 10.17
CA ASN A 56 21.87 2.42 8.71
C ASN A 56 20.40 2.67 8.32
N TYR A 57 20.06 3.94 8.13
CA TYR A 57 18.69 4.43 7.95
C TYR A 57 17.92 3.71 6.84
N GLU A 58 18.54 3.53 5.68
CA GLU A 58 17.89 2.88 4.52
C GLU A 58 17.62 1.39 4.81
N LEU A 59 18.60 0.71 5.43
CA LEU A 59 18.44 -0.69 5.81
C LEU A 59 17.36 -0.85 6.89
N GLU A 60 17.36 0.01 7.89
CA GLU A 60 16.38 -0.02 8.98
C GLU A 60 14.97 0.33 8.47
N THR A 61 14.83 1.27 7.52
CA THR A 61 13.56 1.52 6.83
C THR A 61 13.04 0.25 6.17
N GLY A 62 13.90 -0.47 5.44
CA GLY A 62 13.52 -1.75 4.82
C GLY A 62 13.10 -2.82 5.84
N LYS A 63 13.77 -2.88 7.01
CA LYS A 63 13.40 -3.80 8.10
C LYS A 63 12.04 -3.47 8.68
N VAL A 64 11.74 -2.19 8.93
CA VAL A 64 10.45 -1.74 9.48
C VAL A 64 9.30 -2.05 8.50
N ILE A 65 9.53 -1.90 7.19
CA ILE A 65 8.56 -2.34 6.17
C ILE A 65 8.29 -3.84 6.29
N VAL A 66 9.35 -4.65 6.30
CA VAL A 66 9.22 -6.13 6.41
C VAL A 66 8.53 -6.52 7.72
N GLU A 67 8.89 -5.90 8.85
CA GLU A 67 8.26 -6.10 10.16
C GLU A 67 6.75 -5.85 10.08
N THR A 68 6.33 -4.75 9.44
CA THR A 68 4.91 -4.39 9.30
C THR A 68 4.12 -5.48 8.59
N PHE A 69 4.64 -6.04 7.50
CA PHE A 69 3.97 -7.12 6.76
C PHE A 69 3.92 -8.42 7.56
N LEU A 70 5.03 -8.82 8.16
CA LEU A 70 5.09 -10.05 8.95
C LEU A 70 4.21 -10.01 10.19
N SER A 71 4.26 -8.91 10.95
CA SER A 71 3.48 -8.77 12.19
C SER A 71 1.97 -8.69 11.97
N ARG A 72 1.55 -8.16 10.81
CA ARG A 72 0.14 -8.03 10.44
C ARG A 72 -0.37 -9.19 9.58
N GLY A 73 0.48 -10.15 9.20
CA GLY A 73 0.11 -11.26 8.31
C GLY A 73 -0.32 -10.80 6.92
N ILE A 74 0.31 -9.74 6.39
CA ILE A 74 -0.02 -9.18 5.07
C ILE A 74 0.87 -9.84 4.02
N GLU A 75 0.24 -10.34 2.95
CA GLU A 75 0.95 -10.86 1.79
C GLU A 75 1.39 -9.70 0.87
N PRO A 76 2.71 -9.53 0.63
CA PRO A 76 3.20 -8.40 -0.18
C PRO A 76 2.77 -8.44 -1.65
N ASP A 77 2.42 -9.59 -2.19
CA ASP A 77 1.88 -9.73 -3.54
C ASP A 77 0.42 -9.25 -3.63
N ASN A 78 -0.32 -9.33 -2.53
CA ASN A 78 -1.71 -8.86 -2.45
C ASN A 78 -1.82 -7.36 -2.14
N ILE A 79 -0.86 -6.83 -1.38
CA ILE A 79 -0.77 -5.41 -1.02
C ILE A 79 0.61 -4.90 -1.44
N PRO A 80 0.83 -4.59 -2.73
CA PRO A 80 2.14 -4.19 -3.24
C PRO A 80 2.50 -2.72 -2.93
N ALA A 81 2.18 -2.26 -1.73
CA ALA A 81 2.48 -0.90 -1.27
C ALA A 81 2.52 -0.81 0.26
N VAL A 82 3.21 0.21 0.76
CA VAL A 82 3.29 0.55 2.19
C VAL A 82 3.57 2.04 2.35
N LEU A 83 3.05 2.62 3.41
CA LEU A 83 3.40 3.97 3.85
C LEU A 83 4.44 3.86 4.96
N VAL A 84 5.58 4.52 4.82
CA VAL A 84 6.55 4.65 5.92
C VAL A 84 6.18 5.89 6.72
N HIS A 85 5.89 5.70 8.01
CA HIS A 85 5.44 6.76 8.92
C HIS A 85 6.35 8.00 8.85
N SER A 86 5.75 9.17 8.70
CA SER A 86 6.43 10.49 8.59
C SER A 86 7.36 10.63 7.39
N HIS A 87 7.34 9.69 6.43
CA HIS A 87 8.26 9.70 5.29
C HIS A 87 7.50 9.73 3.95
N GLY A 88 6.94 8.60 3.54
CA GLY A 88 6.24 8.51 2.26
C GLY A 88 5.97 7.07 1.82
N PRO A 89 5.39 6.88 0.64
CA PRO A 89 5.02 5.60 0.11
C PRO A 89 6.20 4.84 -0.52
N PHE A 90 6.14 3.52 -0.41
CA PHE A 90 6.87 2.57 -1.24
C PHE A 90 5.84 1.69 -1.95
N ALA A 91 6.05 1.44 -3.22
CA ALA A 91 5.26 0.50 -4.01
C ALA A 91 6.19 -0.44 -4.77
N TRP A 92 5.72 -1.64 -5.07
CA TRP A 92 6.48 -2.63 -5.80
C TRP A 92 5.61 -3.39 -6.79
N GLY A 93 6.24 -4.23 -7.59
CA GLY A 93 5.58 -5.06 -8.58
C GLY A 93 6.52 -6.10 -9.17
N LYS A 94 6.00 -6.92 -10.07
CA LYS A 94 6.77 -7.97 -10.77
C LYS A 94 7.92 -7.42 -11.62
N ASP A 95 7.85 -6.15 -12.02
CA ASP A 95 8.85 -5.41 -12.78
C ASP A 95 8.76 -3.90 -12.47
N ALA A 96 9.66 -3.10 -13.03
CA ALA A 96 9.71 -1.65 -12.81
C ALA A 96 8.43 -0.94 -13.29
N ASN A 97 7.88 -1.31 -14.44
CA ASN A 97 6.67 -0.70 -14.98
C ASN A 97 5.47 -0.97 -14.08
N ASN A 98 5.33 -2.21 -13.61
CA ASN A 98 4.26 -2.58 -12.68
C ASN A 98 4.41 -1.87 -11.33
N ALA A 99 5.62 -1.71 -10.81
CA ALA A 99 5.87 -0.95 -9.58
C ALA A 99 5.48 0.53 -9.73
N VAL A 100 5.83 1.17 -10.86
CA VAL A 100 5.42 2.56 -11.16
C VAL A 100 3.90 2.66 -11.27
N HIS A 101 3.26 1.72 -11.96
CA HIS A 101 1.81 1.69 -12.08
C HIS A 101 1.13 1.59 -10.70
N ASN A 102 1.59 0.70 -9.84
CA ASN A 102 1.08 0.57 -8.48
C ASN A 102 1.30 1.85 -7.66
N ALA A 103 2.41 2.55 -7.84
CA ALA A 103 2.66 3.84 -7.18
C ALA A 103 1.68 4.93 -7.64
N VAL A 104 1.35 4.99 -8.94
CA VAL A 104 0.35 5.91 -9.47
C VAL A 104 -1.03 5.61 -8.91
N VAL A 105 -1.43 4.33 -8.90
CA VAL A 105 -2.73 3.93 -8.33
C VAL A 105 -2.78 4.21 -6.83
N LEU A 106 -1.69 3.98 -6.09
CA LEU A 106 -1.60 4.31 -4.66
C LEU A 106 -1.87 5.79 -4.41
N GLU A 107 -1.29 6.68 -5.20
CA GLU A 107 -1.51 8.13 -5.07
C GLU A 107 -2.98 8.50 -5.31
N GLU A 108 -3.61 7.95 -6.36
CA GLU A 108 -5.02 8.20 -6.66
C GLU A 108 -5.94 7.65 -5.56
N VAL A 109 -5.67 6.45 -5.04
CA VAL A 109 -6.43 5.86 -3.94
C VAL A 109 -6.28 6.70 -2.66
N ALA A 110 -5.07 7.17 -2.37
CA ALA A 110 -4.80 8.04 -1.23
C ALA A 110 -5.59 9.37 -1.34
N TYR A 111 -5.62 9.97 -2.54
CA TYR A 111 -6.42 11.16 -2.84
C TYR A 111 -7.92 10.91 -2.62
N MET A 112 -8.46 9.88 -3.26
CA MET A 112 -9.88 9.56 -3.15
C MET A 112 -10.30 9.28 -1.70
N ASN A 113 -9.51 8.51 -0.95
CA ASN A 113 -9.82 8.19 0.44
C ASN A 113 -9.79 9.43 1.34
N LEU A 114 -8.83 10.33 1.14
CA LEU A 114 -8.76 11.56 1.94
C LEU A 114 -10.05 12.37 1.84
N PHE A 115 -10.53 12.62 0.63
CA PHE A 115 -11.76 13.38 0.42
C PHE A 115 -13.03 12.58 0.74
N SER A 116 -13.03 11.28 0.53
CA SER A 116 -14.14 10.43 0.96
C SER A 116 -14.33 10.48 2.48
N GLN A 117 -13.25 10.46 3.26
CA GLN A 117 -13.31 10.59 4.71
C GLN A 117 -13.73 11.98 5.18
N GLN A 118 -13.39 13.04 4.43
CA GLN A 118 -13.89 14.39 4.72
C GLN A 118 -15.40 14.48 4.50
N LEU A 119 -15.93 13.85 3.46
CA LEU A 119 -17.36 13.80 3.17
C LEU A 119 -18.12 12.91 4.16
N ASN A 120 -17.55 11.81 4.56
CA ASN A 120 -18.12 10.88 5.53
C ASN A 120 -17.04 10.39 6.52
N PRO A 121 -16.91 11.03 7.70
CA PRO A 121 -15.93 10.63 8.71
C PRO A 121 -16.13 9.22 9.30
N TYR A 122 -17.30 8.63 9.06
CA TYR A 122 -17.66 7.28 9.55
C TYR A 122 -17.50 6.20 8.49
N LEU A 123 -16.66 6.42 7.48
CA LEU A 123 -16.38 5.41 6.46
C LEU A 123 -15.85 4.11 7.10
N SER A 124 -16.40 3.01 6.62
CA SER A 124 -15.92 1.65 6.89
C SER A 124 -15.33 1.05 5.61
N PRO A 125 -14.54 -0.03 5.73
CA PRO A 125 -14.11 -0.80 4.56
C PRO A 125 -15.28 -1.21 3.67
N MET A 126 -15.02 -1.31 2.37
CA MET A 126 -16.01 -1.81 1.41
C MET A 126 -16.41 -3.25 1.74
N GLN A 127 -17.57 -3.66 1.25
CA GLN A 127 -18.05 -5.04 1.39
C GLN A 127 -17.02 -6.03 0.86
N LYS A 128 -16.77 -7.10 1.63
CA LYS A 128 -15.78 -8.13 1.25
C LYS A 128 -16.08 -8.75 -0.12
N ASP A 129 -17.33 -9.04 -0.42
CA ASP A 129 -17.73 -9.62 -1.71
C ASP A 129 -17.43 -8.69 -2.89
N LEU A 130 -17.53 -7.36 -2.67
CA LEU A 130 -17.19 -6.38 -3.68
C LEU A 130 -15.67 -6.29 -3.87
N LEU A 131 -14.90 -6.32 -2.79
CA LEU A 131 -13.43 -6.38 -2.83
C LEU A 131 -12.97 -7.64 -3.59
N ASP A 132 -13.50 -8.80 -3.21
CA ASP A 132 -13.18 -10.09 -3.85
C ASP A 132 -13.52 -10.06 -5.34
N LYS A 133 -14.70 -9.55 -5.71
CA LYS A 133 -15.13 -9.43 -7.10
C LYS A 133 -14.15 -8.61 -7.94
N HIS A 134 -13.72 -7.46 -7.40
CA HIS A 134 -12.82 -6.55 -8.13
C HIS A 134 -11.38 -7.07 -8.19
N TYR A 135 -10.85 -7.54 -7.08
CA TYR A 135 -9.48 -8.04 -7.03
C TYR A 135 -9.30 -9.31 -7.87
N LEU A 136 -10.15 -10.31 -7.66
CA LEU A 136 -9.98 -11.63 -8.27
C LEU A 136 -10.24 -11.62 -9.79
N ARG A 137 -11.06 -10.70 -10.32
CA ARG A 137 -11.22 -10.58 -11.78
C ARG A 137 -9.94 -10.15 -12.51
N LYS A 138 -8.99 -9.52 -11.80
CA LYS A 138 -7.69 -9.10 -12.33
C LYS A 138 -6.54 -10.03 -11.91
N HIS A 139 -6.59 -10.58 -10.71
CA HIS A 139 -5.47 -11.28 -10.07
C HIS A 139 -5.75 -12.75 -9.76
N GLY A 140 -7.00 -13.21 -9.88
CA GLY A 140 -7.40 -14.60 -9.61
C GLY A 140 -6.94 -15.57 -10.69
N GLN A 141 -7.02 -16.87 -10.39
CA GLN A 141 -6.72 -17.95 -11.36
C GLN A 141 -7.58 -17.87 -12.64
N ASN A 142 -8.77 -17.30 -12.53
CA ASN A 142 -9.70 -17.08 -13.64
C ASN A 142 -9.83 -15.59 -14.00
N ALA A 143 -8.74 -14.85 -13.92
CA ALA A 143 -8.73 -13.43 -14.24
C ALA A 143 -9.17 -13.19 -15.70
N TYR A 144 -10.07 -12.23 -15.90
CA TYR A 144 -10.67 -11.95 -17.21
C TYR A 144 -10.75 -10.45 -17.53
N TYR A 145 -10.28 -9.58 -16.62
CA TYR A 145 -10.37 -8.15 -16.76
C TYR A 145 -9.00 -7.48 -16.51
N GLY A 146 -8.63 -6.53 -17.39
CA GLY A 146 -7.40 -5.75 -17.23
C GLY A 146 -6.12 -6.56 -17.44
N GLN A 147 -6.18 -7.60 -18.27
CA GLN A 147 -5.02 -8.42 -18.67
C GLN A 147 -4.17 -7.68 -19.70
#